data_a925af9a5ae3a94c53266f0d12c8f2af
#
_entry.id   a925af9a5ae3a94c53266f0d12c8f2af
#
_cell.length_a   1.000
_cell.length_b   1.000
_cell.length_c   1.000
_cell.angle_alpha   90.00
_cell.angle_beta   90.00
_cell.angle_gamma   90.00
#
_symmetry.space_group_name_H-M   'P 1'
#
loop_
_entity.id
_entity.type
_entity.pdbx_description
1 polymer ?
#
loop_
_entity_poly.entity_id
_entity_poly.type
_entity_poly.pdbx_seq_one_letter_code
_entity_poly.pdbx_strand_id
1 'polypeptide(L)'
;MSPAMKQKRPVQESQPLTPERIEALDIIQRRVVWLASRMIDHANHERPNPEGTKVGGHQASSTSIASILTALYFHYLRPGDRVAVKPQSSPAFHAVQYLLGRLPREYMTRLRSYGGLQPYPSRTKDPDGVDFSTGSVGLGAVAPAFAAAVQRYAQAHFGPLPERRFVALMGDAEMDEGNVWEALLDDSLQGLHNLLWIVDLNRQSLDRVVPGIRAARLKRLFEDMGWQVIEAKYGSKLQDLFRRPGGEALRRRIDRMLNEEYQAMIRQGGAEIRRHLLEEKGHGRAEMAHLLENIPDGELPALLSNLGGHDMEELLLRLAEV
;
A
#
# COMPACT_ATOMS: atom_id res chain seq x y z
N MET A 1 20.50 -23.73 20.38
CA MET A 1 19.53 -22.76 19.83
C MET A 1 18.20 -23.47 19.65
N SER A 2 17.23 -23.15 20.51
CA SER A 2 15.91 -23.78 20.49
C SER A 2 15.12 -23.25 19.27
N PRO A 3 14.42 -24.12 18.52
CA PRO A 3 13.62 -23.65 17.39
C PRO A 3 12.41 -22.89 17.92
N ALA A 4 12.35 -21.60 17.66
CA ALA A 4 11.15 -20.80 17.93
C ALA A 4 9.95 -21.46 17.24
N MET A 5 8.95 -21.83 18.04
CA MET A 5 7.68 -22.39 17.58
C MET A 5 7.05 -21.41 16.60
N LYS A 6 7.05 -21.76 15.31
CA LYS A 6 6.29 -21.07 14.28
C LYS A 6 4.79 -21.20 14.64
N GLN A 7 4.25 -20.19 15.30
CA GLN A 7 2.80 -20.12 15.54
C GLN A 7 2.09 -20.12 14.18
N LYS A 8 1.21 -21.10 14.00
CA LYS A 8 0.32 -21.17 12.84
C LYS A 8 -0.61 -19.94 12.86
N ARG A 9 -0.75 -19.28 11.72
CA ARG A 9 -1.77 -18.24 11.53
C ARG A 9 -3.15 -18.87 11.82
N PRO A 10 -4.03 -18.24 12.59
CA PRO A 10 -5.40 -18.73 12.74
C PRO A 10 -6.09 -18.70 11.35
N VAL A 11 -6.89 -19.70 11.05
CA VAL A 11 -7.74 -19.74 9.86
C VAL A 11 -8.76 -18.62 10.02
N GLN A 12 -8.62 -17.53 9.29
CA GLN A 12 -9.68 -16.53 9.18
C GLN A 12 -10.63 -16.98 8.07
N GLU A 13 -11.80 -17.45 8.43
CA GLU A 13 -12.95 -17.44 7.53
C GLU A 13 -13.22 -16.00 7.13
N SER A 14 -13.65 -15.76 5.90
CA SER A 14 -14.00 -14.42 5.41
C SER A 14 -15.12 -13.85 6.27
N GLN A 15 -14.73 -13.07 7.28
CA GLN A 15 -15.71 -12.44 8.17
C GLN A 15 -16.37 -11.27 7.42
N PRO A 16 -17.68 -11.08 7.59
CA PRO A 16 -18.40 -10.00 6.94
C PRO A 16 -17.79 -8.63 7.32
N LEU A 17 -17.81 -7.71 6.36
CA LEU A 17 -17.41 -6.33 6.56
C LEU A 17 -18.48 -5.62 7.40
N THR A 18 -18.22 -5.43 8.68
CA THR A 18 -19.07 -4.64 9.57
C THR A 18 -18.39 -3.31 9.91
N PRO A 19 -19.17 -2.26 10.22
CA PRO A 19 -18.61 -0.97 10.63
C PRO A 19 -17.61 -1.08 11.79
N GLU A 20 -17.89 -1.93 12.78
CA GLU A 20 -17.02 -2.14 13.95
C GLU A 20 -15.69 -2.76 13.53
N ARG A 21 -15.69 -3.64 12.52
CA ARG A 21 -14.47 -4.22 11.98
C ARG A 21 -13.63 -3.21 11.22
N ILE A 22 -14.26 -2.37 10.42
CA ILE A 22 -13.58 -1.25 9.71
C ILE A 22 -12.94 -0.32 10.74
N GLU A 23 -13.67 0.07 11.78
CA GLU A 23 -13.15 0.91 12.86
C GLU A 23 -11.96 0.27 13.59
N ALA A 24 -12.04 -1.03 13.89
CA ALA A 24 -10.94 -1.76 14.51
C ALA A 24 -9.69 -1.77 13.62
N LEU A 25 -9.84 -1.97 12.33
CA LEU A 25 -8.73 -1.92 11.36
C LEU A 25 -8.15 -0.50 11.24
N ASP A 26 -8.98 0.54 11.30
CA ASP A 26 -8.52 1.93 11.34
C ASP A 26 -7.70 2.25 12.60
N ILE A 27 -8.08 1.67 13.74
CA ILE A 27 -7.29 1.79 14.97
C ILE A 27 -5.94 1.09 14.79
N ILE A 28 -5.91 -0.11 14.24
CA ILE A 28 -4.68 -0.87 13.97
C ILE A 28 -3.79 -0.11 12.99
N GLN A 29 -4.34 0.42 11.90
CA GLN A 29 -3.62 1.24 10.93
C GLN A 29 -2.90 2.42 11.58
N ARG A 30 -3.62 3.18 12.43
CA ARG A 30 -3.02 4.30 13.18
C ARG A 30 -1.87 3.84 14.08
N ARG A 31 -1.97 2.66 14.68
CA ARG A 31 -0.89 2.05 15.46
C ARG A 31 0.29 1.66 14.60
N VAL A 32 0.06 1.09 13.42
CA VAL A 32 1.12 0.76 12.46
C VAL A 32 1.90 2.01 12.05
N VAL A 33 1.20 3.10 11.68
CA VAL A 33 1.82 4.38 11.33
C VAL A 33 2.66 4.93 12.50
N TRP A 34 2.09 4.92 13.72
CA TRP A 34 2.79 5.42 14.90
C TRP A 34 4.05 4.61 15.20
N LEU A 35 3.95 3.27 15.22
CA LEU A 35 5.07 2.37 15.50
C LEU A 35 6.17 2.51 14.46
N ALA A 36 5.83 2.52 13.17
CA ALA A 36 6.79 2.69 12.08
C ALA A 36 7.53 4.02 12.18
N SER A 37 6.80 5.12 12.42
CA SER A 37 7.38 6.45 12.60
C SER A 37 8.28 6.50 13.83
N ARG A 38 7.84 5.88 14.94
CA ARG A 38 8.59 5.84 16.20
C ARG A 38 9.90 5.03 16.08
N MET A 39 9.88 3.91 15.34
CA MET A 39 11.10 3.14 15.07
C MET A 39 12.14 3.97 14.31
N ILE A 40 11.70 4.72 13.30
CA ILE A 40 12.57 5.58 12.49
C ILE A 40 13.10 6.75 13.34
N ASP A 41 12.23 7.39 14.10
CA ASP A 41 12.58 8.50 14.98
C ASP A 41 13.63 8.09 16.03
N HIS A 42 13.36 7.00 16.75
CA HIS A 42 14.32 6.44 17.73
C HIS A 42 15.69 6.14 17.09
N ALA A 43 15.70 5.53 15.91
CA ALA A 43 16.95 5.18 15.23
C ALA A 43 17.80 6.40 14.85
N ASN A 44 17.16 7.53 14.54
CA ASN A 44 17.85 8.74 14.08
C ASN A 44 18.16 9.74 15.18
N HIS A 45 17.36 9.80 16.28
CA HIS A 45 17.44 10.88 17.24
C HIS A 45 17.74 10.43 18.69
N GLU A 46 17.42 9.18 19.05
CA GLU A 46 17.54 8.73 20.44
C GLU A 46 18.65 7.68 20.63
N ARG A 47 18.92 6.88 19.60
CA ARG A 47 19.99 5.89 19.66
C ARG A 47 21.35 6.58 19.59
N PRO A 48 22.34 6.20 20.47
CA PRO A 48 23.69 6.70 20.39
C PRO A 48 24.27 6.54 18.98
N ASN A 49 24.71 7.66 18.39
CA ASN A 49 25.28 7.71 17.04
C ASN A 49 26.54 8.61 17.08
N PRO A 50 27.69 8.05 17.50
CA PRO A 50 28.93 8.83 17.69
C PRO A 50 29.47 9.41 16.38
N GLU A 51 29.14 8.80 15.23
CA GLU A 51 29.58 9.27 13.91
C GLU A 51 28.68 10.39 13.35
N GLY A 52 27.54 10.65 13.97
CA GLY A 52 26.59 11.69 13.54
C GLY A 52 25.91 11.43 12.18
N THR A 53 26.12 10.24 11.60
CA THR A 53 25.53 9.87 10.31
C THR A 53 24.04 9.56 10.44
N LYS A 54 23.23 10.01 9.49
CA LYS A 54 21.80 9.71 9.47
C LYS A 54 21.60 8.20 9.29
N VAL A 55 20.91 7.56 10.24
CA VAL A 55 20.56 6.14 10.14
C VAL A 55 19.58 5.88 9.00
N GLY A 56 18.70 6.86 8.73
CA GLY A 56 17.73 6.80 7.67
C GLY A 56 16.45 6.06 8.08
N GLY A 57 15.72 5.61 7.10
CA GLY A 57 14.35 5.12 7.18
C GLY A 57 13.43 5.96 6.29
N HIS A 58 12.31 5.39 5.86
CA HIS A 58 11.43 6.01 4.89
C HIS A 58 10.04 6.18 5.50
N GLN A 59 9.82 7.27 6.25
CA GLN A 59 8.53 7.54 6.91
C GLN A 59 7.39 7.64 5.89
N ALA A 60 7.57 8.41 4.82
CA ALA A 60 6.56 8.58 3.77
C ALA A 60 6.17 7.23 3.13
N SER A 61 7.15 6.40 2.78
CA SER A 61 6.91 5.08 2.20
C SER A 61 6.22 4.13 3.18
N SER A 62 6.54 4.19 4.47
CA SER A 62 5.89 3.39 5.51
C SER A 62 4.45 3.84 5.73
N THR A 63 4.19 5.15 5.70
CA THR A 63 2.86 5.71 5.91
C THR A 63 1.94 5.41 4.72
N SER A 64 2.47 5.50 3.47
CA SER A 64 1.67 5.28 2.27
C SER A 64 1.05 3.89 2.18
N ILE A 65 1.71 2.87 2.72
CA ILE A 65 1.20 1.48 2.65
C ILE A 65 0.60 0.95 3.96
N ALA A 66 0.56 1.76 5.01
CA ALA A 66 0.10 1.28 6.32
C ALA A 66 -1.32 0.72 6.28
N SER A 67 -2.24 1.37 5.54
CA SER A 67 -3.61 0.89 5.34
C SER A 67 -3.63 -0.42 4.56
N ILE A 68 -2.87 -0.51 3.48
CA ILE A 68 -2.77 -1.69 2.63
C ILE A 68 -2.22 -2.88 3.44
N LEU A 69 -1.13 -2.68 4.19
CA LEU A 69 -0.57 -3.71 5.05
C LEU A 69 -1.56 -4.14 6.15
N THR A 70 -2.30 -3.20 6.71
CA THR A 70 -3.32 -3.51 7.72
C THR A 70 -4.43 -4.36 7.10
N ALA A 71 -4.99 -3.96 5.98
CA ALA A 71 -6.01 -4.72 5.26
C ALA A 71 -5.52 -6.13 4.89
N LEU A 72 -4.30 -6.24 4.37
CA LEU A 72 -3.71 -7.53 4.02
C LEU A 72 -3.54 -8.44 5.25
N TYR A 73 -2.79 -7.99 6.25
CA TYR A 73 -2.36 -8.87 7.34
C TYR A 73 -3.43 -9.15 8.39
N PHE A 74 -4.40 -8.27 8.57
CA PHE A 74 -5.44 -8.41 9.59
C PHE A 74 -6.80 -8.84 9.02
N HIS A 75 -6.96 -8.84 7.67
CA HIS A 75 -8.22 -9.25 7.05
C HIS A 75 -8.05 -10.24 5.89
N TYR A 76 -7.21 -9.94 4.88
CA TYR A 76 -7.20 -10.64 3.60
C TYR A 76 -6.39 -11.94 3.60
N LEU A 77 -5.17 -11.94 4.16
CA LEU A 77 -4.24 -13.06 4.07
C LEU A 77 -4.70 -14.28 4.86
N ARG A 78 -4.53 -15.46 4.24
CA ARG A 78 -4.78 -16.78 4.83
C ARG A 78 -3.49 -17.45 5.27
N PRO A 79 -3.59 -18.48 6.15
CA PRO A 79 -2.43 -19.30 6.50
C PRO A 79 -1.80 -19.93 5.25
N GLY A 80 -0.50 -19.71 5.08
CA GLY A 80 0.24 -20.23 3.92
C GLY A 80 0.50 -19.22 2.82
N ASP A 81 -0.29 -18.14 2.72
CA ASP A 81 -0.01 -17.05 1.78
C ASP A 81 1.36 -16.45 1.99
N ARG A 82 1.96 -15.91 0.92
CA ARG A 82 3.30 -15.34 0.90
C ARG A 82 3.26 -13.91 0.41
N VAL A 83 3.97 -13.01 1.11
CA VAL A 83 3.96 -11.58 0.82
C VAL A 83 5.38 -11.05 0.65
N ALA A 84 5.64 -10.39 -0.47
CA ALA A 84 6.80 -9.52 -0.64
C ALA A 84 6.38 -8.07 -0.37
N VAL A 85 7.09 -7.41 0.53
CA VAL A 85 6.81 -6.01 0.89
C VAL A 85 7.89 -5.12 0.31
N LYS A 86 7.49 -4.01 -0.32
CA LYS A 86 8.44 -3.04 -0.90
C LYS A 86 9.51 -2.65 0.13
N PRO A 87 10.78 -2.57 -0.28
CA PRO A 87 11.91 -2.48 0.65
C PRO A 87 11.85 -1.27 1.58
N GLN A 88 11.44 -0.11 1.05
CA GLN A 88 11.39 1.16 1.79
C GLN A 88 10.35 1.16 2.93
N SER A 89 9.44 0.22 2.95
CA SER A 89 8.37 0.12 3.95
C SER A 89 8.64 -0.92 5.03
N SER A 90 9.88 -1.37 5.16
CA SER A 90 10.35 -2.26 6.23
C SER A 90 9.83 -1.86 7.63
N PRO A 91 9.86 -0.57 8.07
CA PRO A 91 9.35 -0.19 9.38
C PRO A 91 7.85 -0.48 9.56
N ALA A 92 7.01 -0.23 8.54
CA ALA A 92 5.58 -0.53 8.61
C ALA A 92 5.33 -2.04 8.65
N PHE A 93 6.09 -2.83 7.89
CA PHE A 93 6.03 -4.29 7.94
C PHE A 93 6.38 -4.83 9.34
N HIS A 94 7.49 -4.39 9.92
CA HIS A 94 7.89 -4.80 11.27
C HIS A 94 6.89 -4.36 12.34
N ALA A 95 6.27 -3.18 12.20
CA ALA A 95 5.18 -2.74 13.07
C ALA A 95 3.98 -3.69 13.00
N VAL A 96 3.60 -4.15 11.82
CA VAL A 96 2.56 -5.17 11.63
C VAL A 96 2.96 -6.50 12.29
N GLN A 97 4.20 -6.97 12.09
CA GLN A 97 4.69 -8.21 12.72
C GLN A 97 4.70 -8.11 14.24
N TYR A 98 5.04 -6.95 14.79
CA TYR A 98 4.96 -6.70 16.23
C TYR A 98 3.52 -6.77 16.75
N LEU A 99 2.58 -6.11 16.09
CA LEU A 99 1.16 -6.15 16.48
C LEU A 99 0.54 -7.55 16.36
N LEU A 100 1.07 -8.38 15.45
CA LEU A 100 0.70 -9.80 15.34
C LEU A 100 1.39 -10.71 16.36
N GLY A 101 2.21 -10.16 17.26
CA GLY A 101 2.96 -10.93 18.26
C GLY A 101 4.12 -11.77 17.68
N ARG A 102 4.59 -11.46 16.47
CA ARG A 102 5.64 -12.23 15.76
C ARG A 102 7.02 -11.59 15.86
N LEU A 103 7.09 -10.33 16.25
CA LEU A 103 8.33 -9.58 16.46
C LEU A 103 8.44 -9.22 17.95
N PRO A 104 9.50 -9.62 18.69
CA PRO A 104 9.70 -9.21 20.06
C PRO A 104 9.92 -7.70 20.21
N ARG A 105 9.47 -7.14 21.35
CA ARG A 105 9.48 -5.70 21.61
C ARG A 105 10.87 -5.06 21.50
N GLU A 106 11.91 -5.76 21.91
CA GLU A 106 13.30 -5.28 21.87
C GLU A 106 13.80 -4.91 20.48
N TYR A 107 13.21 -5.49 19.43
CA TYR A 107 13.58 -5.16 18.05
C TYR A 107 13.03 -3.81 17.58
N MET A 108 11.97 -3.30 18.24
CA MET A 108 11.36 -2.01 17.86
C MET A 108 12.31 -0.82 18.00
N THR A 109 13.37 -0.94 18.80
CA THR A 109 14.41 0.07 18.98
C THR A 109 15.71 -0.25 18.23
N ARG A 110 15.74 -1.34 17.45
CA ARG A 110 16.94 -1.86 16.81
C ARG A 110 16.89 -1.79 15.27
N LEU A 111 16.12 -0.85 14.72
CA LEU A 111 16.07 -0.63 13.29
C LEU A 111 17.45 -0.25 12.75
N ARG A 112 17.95 -0.97 11.73
CA ARG A 112 19.26 -0.74 11.10
C ARG A 112 20.43 -0.74 12.08
N SER A 113 20.36 -1.56 13.12
CA SER A 113 21.49 -1.81 14.02
C SER A 113 22.07 -3.20 13.81
N TYR A 114 23.33 -3.39 14.18
CA TYR A 114 23.95 -4.71 14.12
C TYR A 114 23.17 -5.72 14.97
N GLY A 115 22.84 -6.86 14.37
CA GLY A 115 22.00 -7.88 14.99
C GLY A 115 20.56 -7.43 15.28
N GLY A 116 20.14 -6.28 14.75
CA GLY A 116 18.75 -5.79 14.79
C GLY A 116 18.03 -6.00 13.46
N LEU A 117 16.99 -5.18 13.23
CA LEU A 117 16.18 -5.22 12.00
C LEU A 117 16.98 -4.67 10.81
N GLN A 118 16.86 -5.36 9.69
CA GLN A 118 17.55 -4.97 8.46
C GLN A 118 16.97 -3.68 7.87
N PRO A 119 17.74 -2.97 7.04
CA PRO A 119 17.23 -1.80 6.30
C PRO A 119 16.02 -2.10 5.42
N TYR A 120 15.97 -3.32 4.90
CA TYR A 120 14.95 -3.86 4.04
C TYR A 120 14.59 -5.27 4.48
N PRO A 121 13.33 -5.74 4.29
CA PRO A 121 12.92 -7.07 4.74
C PRO A 121 13.87 -8.16 4.27
N SER A 122 14.36 -8.96 5.19
CA SER A 122 15.32 -10.04 4.92
C SER A 122 14.88 -11.35 5.55
N ARG A 123 14.59 -12.34 4.72
CA ARG A 123 14.16 -13.67 5.17
C ARG A 123 15.18 -14.39 6.03
N THR A 124 16.45 -14.09 5.84
CA THR A 124 17.55 -14.79 6.51
C THR A 124 18.13 -14.06 7.72
N LYS A 125 17.89 -12.75 7.84
CA LYS A 125 18.50 -11.91 8.87
C LYS A 125 17.50 -11.29 9.84
N ASP A 126 16.27 -11.03 9.40
CA ASP A 126 15.25 -10.50 10.29
C ASP A 126 14.65 -11.62 11.15
N PRO A 127 14.30 -11.33 12.43
CA PRO A 127 13.76 -12.32 13.36
C PRO A 127 12.29 -12.66 13.13
N ASP A 128 11.58 -11.86 12.38
CA ASP A 128 10.15 -12.00 12.08
C ASP A 128 9.90 -12.80 10.79
N GLY A 129 8.61 -12.96 10.46
CA GLY A 129 8.17 -13.82 9.37
C GLY A 129 8.28 -13.21 7.99
N VAL A 130 9.47 -12.77 7.57
CA VAL A 130 9.70 -12.31 6.19
C VAL A 130 9.61 -13.48 5.22
N ASP A 131 8.68 -13.40 4.26
CA ASP A 131 8.52 -14.44 3.23
C ASP A 131 9.54 -14.29 2.09
N PHE A 132 9.81 -13.06 1.64
CA PHE A 132 10.77 -12.73 0.58
C PHE A 132 11.71 -11.62 1.00
N SER A 133 12.99 -11.76 0.67
CA SER A 133 13.95 -10.66 0.82
C SER A 133 13.79 -9.67 -0.33
N THR A 134 13.56 -8.40 -0.02
CA THR A 134 13.23 -7.36 -1.02
C THR A 134 14.27 -6.24 -1.08
N GLY A 135 15.49 -6.49 -0.61
CA GLY A 135 16.54 -5.47 -0.58
C GLY A 135 17.00 -4.96 -1.95
N SER A 136 16.85 -5.75 -3.02
CA SER A 136 17.05 -5.31 -4.40
C SER A 136 15.74 -4.89 -5.01
N VAL A 137 15.67 -3.67 -5.53
CA VAL A 137 14.47 -3.08 -6.12
C VAL A 137 13.99 -3.92 -7.31
N GLY A 138 12.68 -4.12 -7.42
CA GLY A 138 12.05 -4.98 -8.43
C GLY A 138 11.96 -6.47 -8.06
N LEU A 139 12.88 -7.01 -7.26
CA LEU A 139 12.80 -8.42 -6.85
C LEU A 139 11.54 -8.73 -6.02
N GLY A 140 11.01 -7.75 -5.30
CA GLY A 140 9.76 -7.86 -4.55
C GLY A 140 8.56 -8.18 -5.42
N ALA A 141 8.55 -7.73 -6.68
CA ALA A 141 7.54 -8.07 -7.68
C ALA A 141 7.76 -9.46 -8.27
N VAL A 142 9.00 -9.72 -8.69
CA VAL A 142 9.37 -10.88 -9.50
C VAL A 142 9.38 -12.18 -8.70
N ALA A 143 9.94 -12.18 -7.49
CA ALA A 143 10.10 -13.39 -6.70
C ALA A 143 8.75 -14.07 -6.34
N PRO A 144 7.69 -13.36 -5.93
CA PRO A 144 6.37 -13.96 -5.73
C PRO A 144 5.77 -14.55 -7.01
N ALA A 145 5.97 -13.90 -8.17
CA ALA A 145 5.46 -14.37 -9.45
C ALA A 145 6.07 -15.73 -9.83
N PHE A 146 7.40 -15.83 -9.79
CA PHE A 146 8.07 -17.12 -10.04
C PHE A 146 7.80 -18.16 -8.95
N ALA A 147 7.57 -17.77 -7.70
CA ALA A 147 7.16 -18.69 -6.65
C ALA A 147 5.76 -19.27 -6.93
N ALA A 148 4.83 -18.50 -7.50
CA ALA A 148 3.51 -18.97 -7.95
C ALA A 148 3.65 -19.96 -9.12
N ALA A 149 4.50 -19.65 -10.11
CA ALA A 149 4.78 -20.55 -11.22
C ALA A 149 5.42 -21.87 -10.75
N VAL A 150 6.38 -21.80 -9.82
CA VAL A 150 7.00 -23.00 -9.21
C VAL A 150 5.96 -23.83 -8.45
N GLN A 151 5.03 -23.20 -7.74
CA GLN A 151 3.94 -23.95 -7.08
C GLN A 151 3.08 -24.68 -8.11
N ARG A 152 2.69 -24.03 -9.20
CA ARG A 152 1.93 -24.66 -10.30
C ARG A 152 2.69 -25.84 -10.91
N TYR A 153 3.98 -25.67 -11.19
CA TYR A 153 4.86 -26.75 -11.66
C TYR A 153 4.89 -27.93 -10.67
N ALA A 154 5.10 -27.64 -9.39
CA ALA A 154 5.20 -28.65 -8.35
C ALA A 154 3.87 -29.42 -8.18
N GLN A 155 2.73 -28.75 -8.26
CA GLN A 155 1.41 -29.40 -8.22
C GLN A 155 1.20 -30.34 -9.42
N ALA A 156 1.64 -29.94 -10.61
CA ALA A 156 1.50 -30.76 -11.83
C ALA A 156 2.39 -31.99 -11.81
N HIS A 157 3.57 -31.96 -11.14
CA HIS A 157 4.54 -33.06 -11.21
C HIS A 157 4.59 -33.93 -9.94
N PHE A 158 4.25 -33.36 -8.78
CA PHE A 158 4.41 -34.04 -7.48
C PHE A 158 3.09 -34.23 -6.73
N GLY A 159 1.96 -33.85 -7.33
CA GLY A 159 0.63 -33.97 -6.74
C GLY A 159 0.14 -32.72 -6.01
N PRO A 160 -1.07 -32.76 -5.46
CA PRO A 160 -1.73 -31.57 -4.93
C PRO A 160 -0.97 -30.95 -3.75
N LEU A 161 -0.81 -29.63 -3.79
CA LEU A 161 -0.27 -28.82 -2.72
C LEU A 161 -1.36 -27.90 -2.16
N PRO A 162 -1.27 -27.49 -0.89
CA PRO A 162 -2.20 -26.49 -0.35
C PRO A 162 -2.20 -25.20 -1.20
N GLU A 163 -3.38 -24.71 -1.49
CA GLU A 163 -3.52 -23.42 -2.17
C GLU A 163 -2.86 -22.30 -1.37
N ARG A 164 -2.16 -21.43 -2.08
CA ARG A 164 -1.49 -20.26 -1.52
C ARG A 164 -1.59 -19.10 -2.48
N ARG A 165 -1.80 -17.93 -1.95
CA ARG A 165 -1.69 -16.70 -2.71
C ARG A 165 -0.28 -16.12 -2.54
N PHE A 166 0.21 -15.54 -3.62
CA PHE A 166 1.49 -14.83 -3.65
C PHE A 166 1.19 -13.36 -3.90
N VAL A 167 1.54 -12.53 -2.94
CA VAL A 167 1.25 -11.08 -2.98
C VAL A 167 2.56 -10.33 -3.08
N ALA A 168 2.67 -9.48 -4.08
CA ALA A 168 3.75 -8.50 -4.19
C ALA A 168 3.19 -7.10 -3.90
N LEU A 169 3.71 -6.45 -2.87
CA LEU A 169 3.43 -5.04 -2.59
C LEU A 169 4.64 -4.22 -2.99
N MET A 170 4.51 -3.42 -4.03
CA MET A 170 5.58 -2.64 -4.65
C MET A 170 5.24 -1.15 -4.74
N GLY A 171 6.25 -0.31 -4.86
CA GLY A 171 6.08 1.10 -5.19
C GLY A 171 6.08 1.31 -6.72
N ASP A 172 5.52 2.45 -7.15
CA ASP A 172 5.52 2.82 -8.57
C ASP A 172 6.94 3.04 -9.13
N ALA A 173 7.92 3.38 -8.29
CA ALA A 173 9.32 3.48 -8.68
C ALA A 173 9.96 2.10 -8.99
N GLU A 174 9.44 1.02 -8.42
CA GLU A 174 9.88 -0.34 -8.76
C GLU A 174 9.50 -0.74 -10.18
N MET A 175 8.51 -0.08 -10.76
CA MET A 175 8.14 -0.25 -12.16
C MET A 175 9.16 0.37 -13.15
N ASP A 176 10.20 1.04 -12.67
CA ASP A 176 11.33 1.50 -13.48
C ASP A 176 12.40 0.40 -13.66
N GLU A 177 12.29 -0.70 -12.91
CA GLU A 177 13.22 -1.83 -13.00
C GLU A 177 12.87 -2.78 -14.16
N GLY A 178 13.86 -3.12 -15.00
CA GLY A 178 13.67 -3.94 -16.18
C GLY A 178 13.14 -5.33 -15.89
N ASN A 179 13.59 -5.95 -14.78
CA ASN A 179 13.17 -7.30 -14.37
C ASN A 179 11.66 -7.42 -14.09
N VAL A 180 10.99 -6.34 -13.72
CA VAL A 180 9.53 -6.32 -13.52
C VAL A 180 8.82 -6.52 -14.86
N TRP A 181 9.31 -5.85 -15.91
CA TRP A 181 8.76 -5.99 -17.28
C TRP A 181 9.09 -7.33 -17.90
N GLU A 182 10.31 -7.85 -17.68
CA GLU A 182 10.68 -9.20 -18.09
C GLU A 182 9.75 -10.25 -17.48
N ALA A 183 9.48 -10.15 -16.18
CA ALA A 183 8.53 -11.04 -15.52
C ALA A 183 7.08 -10.86 -16.05
N LEU A 184 6.64 -9.62 -16.29
CA LEU A 184 5.30 -9.36 -16.82
C LEU A 184 5.08 -10.00 -18.20
N LEU A 185 6.14 -10.07 -19.01
CA LEU A 185 6.11 -10.62 -20.37
C LEU A 185 6.40 -12.12 -20.43
N ASP A 186 6.75 -12.76 -19.31
CA ASP A 186 7.12 -14.17 -19.28
C ASP A 186 5.89 -15.09 -19.42
N ASP A 187 5.87 -15.89 -20.48
CA ASP A 187 4.78 -16.83 -20.79
C ASP A 187 4.51 -17.83 -19.65
N SER A 188 5.54 -18.16 -18.84
CA SER A 188 5.38 -19.08 -17.71
C SER A 188 4.54 -18.51 -16.58
N LEU A 189 4.31 -17.19 -16.55
CA LEU A 189 3.50 -16.51 -15.56
C LEU A 189 2.04 -16.28 -16.04
N GLN A 190 1.75 -16.58 -17.29
CA GLN A 190 0.40 -16.42 -17.82
C GLN A 190 -0.59 -17.39 -17.17
N GLY A 191 -1.80 -16.89 -16.89
CA GLY A 191 -2.89 -17.69 -16.30
C GLY A 191 -2.64 -18.11 -14.84
N LEU A 192 -1.76 -17.43 -14.11
CA LEU A 192 -1.64 -17.58 -12.66
C LEU A 192 -2.80 -16.85 -11.97
N HIS A 193 -3.68 -17.59 -11.31
CA HIS A 193 -4.84 -17.07 -10.60
C HIS A 193 -4.59 -16.79 -9.11
N ASN A 194 -3.40 -17.12 -8.61
CA ASN A 194 -3.01 -17.00 -7.21
C ASN A 194 -1.91 -15.95 -6.99
N LEU A 195 -1.72 -15.06 -7.96
CA LEU A 195 -0.74 -13.97 -7.92
C LEU A 195 -1.46 -12.62 -7.86
N LEU A 196 -1.13 -11.81 -6.87
CA LEU A 196 -1.64 -10.45 -6.71
C LEU A 196 -0.46 -9.46 -6.65
N TRP A 197 -0.44 -8.50 -7.57
CA TRP A 197 0.45 -7.36 -7.49
C TRP A 197 -0.30 -6.12 -7.02
N ILE A 198 0.17 -5.49 -5.95
CA ILE A 198 -0.38 -4.24 -5.42
C ILE A 198 0.67 -3.16 -5.66
N VAL A 199 0.35 -2.19 -6.49
CA VAL A 199 1.23 -1.06 -6.80
C VAL A 199 0.79 0.15 -5.99
N ASP A 200 1.62 0.56 -5.03
CA ASP A 200 1.43 1.80 -4.28
C ASP A 200 1.85 2.98 -5.16
N LEU A 201 0.86 3.54 -5.86
CA LEU A 201 1.05 4.58 -6.84
C LEU A 201 1.01 5.97 -6.19
N ASN A 202 2.11 6.38 -5.58
CA ASN A 202 2.24 7.70 -4.94
C ASN A 202 2.71 8.81 -5.90
N ARG A 203 2.95 8.48 -7.17
CA ARG A 203 3.43 9.37 -8.23
C ARG A 203 4.80 10.02 -7.95
N GLN A 204 5.62 9.39 -7.12
CA GLN A 204 7.00 9.81 -6.85
C GLN A 204 7.95 8.69 -7.22
N SER A 205 8.81 8.92 -8.22
CA SER A 205 9.92 8.05 -8.56
C SER A 205 11.22 8.79 -8.24
N LEU A 206 11.93 8.36 -7.20
CA LEU A 206 13.11 9.06 -6.67
C LEU A 206 12.77 10.53 -6.39
N ASP A 207 13.39 11.47 -7.11
CA ASP A 207 13.17 12.91 -6.99
C ASP A 207 12.22 13.48 -8.06
N ARG A 208 11.49 12.63 -8.77
CA ARG A 208 10.61 13.05 -9.88
C ARG A 208 9.15 12.81 -9.55
N VAL A 209 8.32 13.79 -9.90
CA VAL A 209 6.87 13.60 -9.95
C VAL A 209 6.50 12.88 -11.25
N VAL A 210 5.74 11.79 -11.11
CA VAL A 210 5.31 10.97 -12.25
C VAL A 210 3.97 11.52 -12.78
N PRO A 211 3.88 11.95 -14.07
CA PRO A 211 2.64 12.45 -14.63
C PRO A 211 1.49 11.42 -14.57
N GLY A 212 0.26 11.87 -14.36
CA GLY A 212 -0.93 11.01 -14.29
C GLY A 212 -1.17 10.14 -15.55
N ILE A 213 -0.65 10.58 -16.71
CA ILE A 213 -0.64 9.81 -17.97
C ILE A 213 0.06 8.45 -17.80
N ARG A 214 1.09 8.36 -16.93
CA ARG A 214 1.81 7.11 -16.69
C ARG A 214 0.92 6.06 -16.02
N ALA A 215 0.06 6.45 -15.06
CA ALA A 215 -0.87 5.53 -14.41
C ALA A 215 -1.84 4.88 -15.42
N ALA A 216 -2.42 5.68 -16.33
CA ALA A 216 -3.30 5.17 -17.36
C ALA A 216 -2.57 4.27 -18.40
N ARG A 217 -1.27 4.52 -18.66
CA ARG A 217 -0.45 3.66 -19.52
C ARG A 217 -0.13 2.33 -18.81
N LEU A 218 0.25 2.38 -17.53
CA LEU A 218 0.51 1.19 -16.74
C LEU A 218 -0.72 0.28 -16.71
N LYS A 219 -1.89 0.85 -16.39
CA LYS A 219 -3.15 0.10 -16.40
C LYS A 219 -3.37 -0.66 -17.71
N ARG A 220 -3.29 0.05 -18.84
CA ARG A 220 -3.46 -0.56 -20.17
C ARG A 220 -2.44 -1.66 -20.46
N LEU A 221 -1.16 -1.47 -20.09
CA LEU A 221 -0.14 -2.49 -20.28
C LEU A 221 -0.44 -3.77 -19.50
N PHE A 222 -0.92 -3.67 -18.25
CA PHE A 222 -1.33 -4.84 -17.49
C PHE A 222 -2.56 -5.52 -18.11
N GLU A 223 -3.56 -4.74 -18.53
CA GLU A 223 -4.75 -5.25 -19.21
C GLU A 223 -4.40 -5.96 -20.53
N ASP A 224 -3.50 -5.37 -21.34
CA ASP A 224 -3.00 -5.95 -22.60
C ASP A 224 -2.22 -7.26 -22.36
N MET A 225 -1.59 -7.42 -21.19
CA MET A 225 -0.92 -8.65 -20.76
C MET A 225 -1.88 -9.65 -20.05
N GLY A 226 -3.17 -9.43 -20.10
CA GLY A 226 -4.18 -10.34 -19.56
C GLY A 226 -4.40 -10.28 -18.06
N TRP A 227 -3.90 -9.23 -17.38
CA TRP A 227 -4.15 -9.02 -15.96
C TRP A 227 -5.49 -8.34 -15.73
N GLN A 228 -6.20 -8.78 -14.68
CA GLN A 228 -7.31 -8.01 -14.12
C GLN A 228 -6.73 -6.83 -13.35
N VAL A 229 -7.12 -5.60 -13.72
CA VAL A 229 -6.66 -4.39 -13.04
C VAL A 229 -7.79 -3.79 -12.21
N ILE A 230 -7.56 -3.68 -10.91
CA ILE A 230 -8.48 -3.09 -9.93
C ILE A 230 -7.87 -1.77 -9.44
N GLU A 231 -8.66 -0.71 -9.45
CA GLU A 231 -8.18 0.65 -9.12
C GLU A 231 -8.82 1.13 -7.82
N ALA A 232 -8.00 1.43 -6.80
CA ALA A 232 -8.41 2.07 -5.55
C ALA A 232 -7.92 3.53 -5.52
N LYS A 233 -8.55 4.40 -6.33
CA LYS A 233 -8.11 5.81 -6.48
C LYS A 233 -8.71 6.72 -5.42
N TYR A 234 -9.99 6.62 -5.21
CA TYR A 234 -10.76 7.47 -4.30
C TYR A 234 -11.37 6.64 -3.18
N GLY A 235 -11.35 7.17 -1.96
CA GLY A 235 -11.97 6.52 -0.83
C GLY A 235 -13.50 6.62 -0.85
N SER A 236 -14.15 5.85 0.01
CA SER A 236 -15.61 5.70 0.09
C SER A 236 -16.33 7.04 0.22
N LYS A 237 -15.86 7.92 1.09
CA LYS A 237 -16.47 9.25 1.33
C LYS A 237 -16.43 10.15 0.10
N LEU A 238 -15.29 10.14 -0.61
CA LEU A 238 -15.15 10.96 -1.81
C LEU A 238 -15.94 10.37 -2.97
N GLN A 239 -16.03 9.04 -3.09
CA GLN A 239 -16.90 8.38 -4.05
C GLN A 239 -18.38 8.68 -3.80
N ASP A 240 -18.83 8.70 -2.54
CA ASP A 240 -20.18 9.09 -2.17
C ASP A 240 -20.48 10.54 -2.57
N LEU A 241 -19.52 11.42 -2.42
CA LEU A 241 -19.65 12.81 -2.87
C LEU A 241 -19.80 12.90 -4.38
N PHE A 242 -19.05 12.11 -5.14
CA PHE A 242 -19.13 12.06 -6.60
C PHE A 242 -20.50 11.57 -7.14
N ARG A 243 -21.23 10.77 -6.38
CA ARG A 243 -22.60 10.31 -6.75
C ARG A 243 -23.68 11.38 -6.56
N ARG A 244 -23.39 12.46 -5.83
CA ARG A 244 -24.35 13.56 -5.59
C ARG A 244 -24.42 14.49 -6.81
N PRO A 245 -25.53 15.26 -6.97
CA PRO A 245 -25.59 16.30 -7.99
C PRO A 245 -24.40 17.27 -7.91
N GLY A 246 -23.71 17.50 -9.02
CA GLY A 246 -22.47 18.26 -9.09
C GLY A 246 -21.19 17.47 -8.81
N GLY A 247 -21.30 16.22 -8.30
CA GLY A 247 -20.16 15.39 -7.92
C GLY A 247 -19.31 14.97 -9.12
N GLU A 248 -19.92 14.70 -10.27
CA GLU A 248 -19.17 14.37 -11.49
C GLU A 248 -18.34 15.56 -12.01
N ALA A 249 -18.82 16.78 -11.81
CA ALA A 249 -18.04 17.98 -12.16
C ALA A 249 -16.83 18.12 -11.22
N LEU A 250 -17.02 17.86 -9.92
CA LEU A 250 -15.95 17.84 -8.94
C LEU A 250 -14.90 16.75 -9.28
N ARG A 251 -15.33 15.54 -9.61
CA ARG A 251 -14.46 14.45 -10.02
C ARG A 251 -13.62 14.84 -11.22
N ARG A 252 -14.24 15.36 -12.29
CA ARG A 252 -13.51 15.82 -13.48
C ARG A 252 -12.49 16.92 -13.17
N ARG A 253 -12.83 17.84 -12.26
CA ARG A 253 -11.90 18.90 -11.81
C ARG A 253 -10.68 18.30 -11.12
N ILE A 254 -10.88 17.36 -10.18
CA ILE A 254 -9.81 16.69 -9.47
C ILE A 254 -8.96 15.82 -10.42
N ASP A 255 -9.59 15.10 -11.35
CA ASP A 255 -8.91 14.23 -12.31
C ASP A 255 -7.97 15.00 -13.26
N ARG A 256 -8.25 16.28 -13.53
CA ARG A 256 -7.43 17.15 -14.37
C ARG A 256 -6.31 17.83 -13.61
N MET A 257 -6.36 17.88 -12.28
CA MET A 257 -5.31 18.51 -11.48
C MET A 257 -3.99 17.78 -11.65
N LEU A 258 -2.92 18.56 -11.76
CA LEU A 258 -1.57 18.02 -11.58
C LEU A 258 -1.39 17.58 -10.11
N ASN A 259 -0.48 16.65 -9.87
CA ASN A 259 -0.27 16.14 -8.51
C ASN A 259 0.17 17.24 -7.54
N GLU A 260 1.02 18.15 -7.99
CA GLU A 260 1.51 19.30 -7.22
C GLU A 260 0.36 20.24 -6.85
N GLU A 261 -0.52 20.50 -7.80
CA GLU A 261 -1.72 21.33 -7.59
C GLU A 261 -2.63 20.70 -6.52
N TYR A 262 -2.93 19.41 -6.66
CA TYR A 262 -3.74 18.67 -5.71
C TYR A 262 -3.12 18.64 -4.31
N GLN A 263 -1.82 18.32 -4.21
CA GLN A 263 -1.09 18.28 -2.94
C GLN A 263 -0.99 19.65 -2.27
N ALA A 264 -0.84 20.71 -3.04
CA ALA A 264 -0.85 22.07 -2.51
C ALA A 264 -2.25 22.46 -1.99
N MET A 265 -3.28 22.11 -2.76
CA MET A 265 -4.67 22.40 -2.44
C MET A 265 -5.12 21.73 -1.13
N ILE A 266 -4.90 20.43 -0.96
CA ILE A 266 -5.39 19.69 0.23
C ILE A 266 -4.71 20.11 1.54
N ARG A 267 -3.62 20.88 1.48
CA ARG A 267 -2.94 21.46 2.64
C ARG A 267 -3.52 22.78 3.08
N GLN A 268 -4.44 23.35 2.30
CA GLN A 268 -5.07 24.63 2.57
C GLN A 268 -6.30 24.46 3.47
N GLY A 269 -6.81 25.58 4.01
CA GLY A 269 -8.10 25.59 4.68
C GLY A 269 -9.27 25.41 3.72
N GLY A 270 -10.42 24.94 4.21
CA GLY A 270 -11.56 24.62 3.37
C GLY A 270 -12.08 25.76 2.51
N ALA A 271 -12.06 26.99 3.01
CA ALA A 271 -12.44 28.16 2.21
C ALA A 271 -11.54 28.36 0.98
N GLU A 272 -10.22 28.19 1.16
CA GLU A 272 -9.25 28.28 0.08
C GLU A 272 -9.41 27.10 -0.92
N ILE A 273 -9.62 25.90 -0.41
CA ILE A 273 -9.93 24.71 -1.23
C ILE A 273 -11.17 24.97 -2.09
N ARG A 274 -12.25 25.46 -1.49
CA ARG A 274 -13.49 25.78 -2.20
C ARG A 274 -13.23 26.82 -3.31
N ARG A 275 -12.51 27.88 -3.00
CA ARG A 275 -12.15 28.92 -3.96
C ARG A 275 -11.36 28.32 -5.12
N HIS A 276 -10.34 27.53 -4.83
CA HIS A 276 -9.46 26.90 -5.82
C HIS A 276 -10.22 25.94 -6.76
N LEU A 277 -11.10 25.12 -6.21
CA LEU A 277 -11.96 24.22 -7.01
C LEU A 277 -12.85 24.99 -7.98
N LEU A 278 -13.34 26.16 -7.60
CA LEU A 278 -14.25 27.01 -8.38
C LEU A 278 -13.54 28.04 -9.28
N GLU A 279 -12.22 28.13 -9.27
CA GLU A 279 -11.46 29.05 -10.16
C GLU A 279 -11.58 28.66 -11.63
N GLU A 280 -11.58 27.36 -11.94
CA GLU A 280 -11.69 26.89 -13.32
C GLU A 280 -13.12 27.13 -13.87
N LYS A 281 -13.20 27.88 -14.96
CA LYS A 281 -14.44 28.10 -15.70
C LYS A 281 -14.71 26.88 -16.58
N GLY A 282 -15.85 26.24 -16.40
CA GLY A 282 -16.18 25.05 -17.17
C GLY A 282 -17.60 24.56 -16.97
N HIS A 283 -17.95 23.54 -17.76
CA HIS A 283 -19.26 22.87 -17.65
C HIS A 283 -19.41 22.19 -16.30
N GLY A 284 -20.55 22.40 -15.62
CA GLY A 284 -20.82 21.81 -14.30
C GLY A 284 -20.28 22.61 -13.12
N ARG A 285 -19.70 23.82 -13.34
CA ARG A 285 -19.20 24.67 -12.24
C ARG A 285 -20.32 25.09 -11.28
N ALA A 286 -21.50 25.41 -11.78
CA ALA A 286 -22.62 25.82 -10.94
C ALA A 286 -23.11 24.67 -10.05
N GLU A 287 -23.25 23.48 -10.61
CA GLU A 287 -23.63 22.27 -9.87
C GLU A 287 -22.59 21.89 -8.83
N MET A 288 -21.30 21.99 -9.18
CA MET A 288 -20.20 21.77 -8.25
C MET A 288 -20.21 22.82 -7.12
N ALA A 289 -20.46 24.09 -7.43
CA ALA A 289 -20.57 25.14 -6.44
C ALA A 289 -21.70 24.83 -5.44
N HIS A 290 -22.89 24.46 -5.94
CA HIS A 290 -24.02 24.08 -5.11
C HIS A 290 -23.72 22.84 -4.24
N LEU A 291 -23.03 21.84 -4.77
CA LEU A 291 -22.58 20.69 -4.00
C LEU A 291 -21.66 21.11 -2.85
N LEU A 292 -20.68 21.95 -3.15
CA LEU A 292 -19.67 22.39 -2.17
C LEU A 292 -20.27 23.32 -1.10
N GLU A 293 -21.28 24.12 -1.40
CA GLU A 293 -21.97 24.99 -0.43
C GLU A 293 -22.54 24.22 0.76
N ASN A 294 -22.93 22.96 0.55
CA ASN A 294 -23.50 22.10 1.58
C ASN A 294 -22.44 21.37 2.43
N ILE A 295 -21.16 21.61 2.19
CA ILE A 295 -20.06 20.98 2.93
C ILE A 295 -19.36 22.04 3.78
N PRO A 296 -19.26 21.88 5.11
CA PRO A 296 -18.52 22.80 5.96
C PRO A 296 -17.05 22.91 5.55
N ASP A 297 -16.48 24.09 5.62
CA ASP A 297 -15.05 24.32 5.29
C ASP A 297 -14.12 23.43 6.10
N GLY A 298 -14.45 23.17 7.37
CA GLY A 298 -13.65 22.30 8.24
C GLY A 298 -13.60 20.82 7.79
N GLU A 299 -14.55 20.37 6.99
CA GLU A 299 -14.65 18.99 6.50
C GLU A 299 -13.97 18.79 5.14
N LEU A 300 -13.88 19.84 4.32
CA LEU A 300 -13.35 19.76 2.95
C LEU A 300 -11.94 19.15 2.86
N PRO A 301 -10.96 19.54 3.69
CA PRO A 301 -9.62 18.96 3.62
C PRO A 301 -9.62 17.45 3.85
N ALA A 302 -10.33 16.98 4.88
CA ALA A 302 -10.42 15.57 5.22
C ALA A 302 -11.15 14.77 4.15
N LEU A 303 -12.21 15.34 3.57
CA LEU A 303 -12.99 14.71 2.52
C LEU A 303 -12.20 14.57 1.23
N LEU A 304 -11.50 15.63 0.80
CA LEU A 304 -10.70 15.59 -0.43
C LEU A 304 -9.42 14.77 -0.28
N SER A 305 -8.89 14.60 0.91
CA SER A 305 -7.76 13.71 1.17
C SER A 305 -8.16 12.24 1.36
N ASN A 306 -9.44 11.90 1.23
CA ASN A 306 -9.93 10.53 1.32
C ASN A 306 -9.60 9.75 0.04
N LEU A 307 -8.37 9.26 -0.06
CA LEU A 307 -7.86 8.47 -1.18
C LEU A 307 -8.04 6.97 -0.92
N GLY A 308 -8.29 6.19 -1.97
CA GLY A 308 -8.63 4.76 -1.85
C GLY A 308 -7.55 3.93 -1.18
N GLY A 309 -6.26 4.21 -1.44
CA GLY A 309 -5.14 3.52 -0.78
C GLY A 309 -5.01 3.80 0.72
N HIS A 310 -5.74 4.77 1.26
CA HIS A 310 -5.76 5.14 2.68
C HIS A 310 -7.14 4.97 3.34
N ASP A 311 -8.12 4.51 2.58
CA ASP A 311 -9.49 4.26 3.05
C ASP A 311 -9.67 2.77 3.28
N MET A 312 -9.93 2.38 4.53
CA MET A 312 -10.02 0.97 4.90
C MET A 312 -11.22 0.28 4.24
N GLU A 313 -12.36 0.96 4.18
CA GLU A 313 -13.57 0.40 3.56
C GLU A 313 -13.34 0.15 2.07
N GLU A 314 -12.80 1.11 1.34
CA GLU A 314 -12.47 0.97 -0.09
C GLU A 314 -11.47 -0.16 -0.32
N LEU A 315 -10.39 -0.23 0.48
CA LEU A 315 -9.39 -1.29 0.35
C LEU A 315 -9.98 -2.68 0.54
N LEU A 316 -10.86 -2.86 1.53
CA LEU A 316 -11.49 -4.14 1.80
C LEU A 316 -12.46 -4.54 0.69
N LEU A 317 -13.21 -3.56 0.13
CA LEU A 317 -14.07 -3.80 -1.03
C LEU A 317 -13.24 -4.24 -2.25
N ARG A 318 -12.12 -3.56 -2.55
CA ARG A 318 -11.25 -3.94 -3.68
C ARG A 318 -10.56 -5.29 -3.48
N LEU A 319 -10.14 -5.61 -2.26
CA LEU A 319 -9.58 -6.93 -1.96
C LEU A 319 -10.62 -8.06 -2.05
N ALA A 320 -11.90 -7.76 -1.92
CA ALA A 320 -12.96 -8.72 -2.13
C ALA A 320 -13.25 -9.02 -3.61
N GLU A 321 -12.78 -8.17 -4.53
CA GLU A 321 -12.87 -8.39 -5.99
C GLU A 321 -11.78 -9.34 -6.52
N VAL A 322 -10.74 -9.64 -5.71
CA VAL A 322 -9.62 -10.52 -5.99
C VAL A 322 -9.91 -11.94 -5.51
#